data_1d47f6c92ffb2d6fc75a10b82385a8a2
#
_entry.id   1d47f6c92ffb2d6fc75a10b82385a8a2
#
_cell.length_a   1.000
_cell.length_b   1.000
_cell.length_c   1.000
_cell.angle_alpha   90.00
_cell.angle_beta   90.00
_cell.angle_gamma   90.00
#
_symmetry.space_group_name_H-M   'P 1'
#
loop_
_entity.id
_entity.type
_entity.pdbx_description
1 polymer ?
#
loop_
_entity_poly.entity_id
_entity_poly.type
_entity_poly.pdbx_seq_one_letter_code
_entity_poly.pdbx_strand_id
1 'polypeptide(L)'
;EEYSTMPVKNFSSVGAFSFPTCHFTGNIHIGRFCSIASNVKIMGGNHPLNRFTTHMMTYNGEFDKFAKSEFERSWTLKPFITKPENPIIGNDVWIGNDVVLKGGIAIGDGAVIAANSVVTKDVPPYAIVAGVPAKIIRFRFDSNVIDELLRIKWWNYNYSDLPDNNKCDDINYFVEEMNRLISNGNIQEMDYKKFNLSEIFRDL
;
A
#
# COMPACT_ATOMS: atom_id res chain seq x y z
N GLU A 1 -0.56 13.73 -3.46
CA GLU A 1 -1.03 14.93 -2.75
C GLU A 1 0.16 15.78 -2.30
N GLU A 2 -0.10 17.02 -1.89
CA GLU A 2 0.92 17.89 -1.28
C GLU A 2 1.48 17.31 0.02
N TYR A 3 2.63 17.82 0.46
CA TYR A 3 3.35 17.38 1.68
C TYR A 3 3.75 15.90 1.71
N SER A 4 3.70 15.19 0.58
CA SER A 4 4.22 13.82 0.48
C SER A 4 5.59 13.80 -0.19
N THR A 5 6.38 12.76 0.07
CA THR A 5 7.63 12.50 -0.65
C THR A 5 7.48 11.25 -1.51
N MET A 6 8.19 11.23 -2.64
CA MET A 6 8.32 10.04 -3.48
C MET A 6 9.79 9.82 -3.83
N PRO A 7 10.26 8.57 -3.83
CA PRO A 7 11.57 8.26 -4.39
C PRO A 7 11.65 8.65 -5.88
N VAL A 8 12.80 9.12 -6.31
CA VAL A 8 13.04 9.48 -7.71
C VAL A 8 12.72 8.31 -8.64
N LYS A 9 12.07 8.58 -9.78
CA LYS A 9 11.63 7.61 -10.81
C LYS A 9 10.43 6.72 -10.43
N ASN A 10 9.62 7.12 -9.46
CA ASN A 10 8.42 6.37 -9.08
C ASN A 10 7.15 7.18 -9.36
N PHE A 11 6.20 6.58 -10.10
CA PHE A 11 4.88 7.16 -10.37
C PHE A 11 3.82 6.41 -9.55
N SER A 12 3.83 6.64 -8.25
CA SER A 12 2.85 6.08 -7.32
C SER A 12 1.86 7.16 -6.89
N SER A 13 0.63 6.77 -6.56
CA SER A 13 -0.31 7.67 -5.89
C SER A 13 0.03 7.71 -4.41
N VAL A 14 0.47 8.86 -3.92
CA VAL A 14 0.90 9.03 -2.52
C VAL A 14 0.08 10.13 -1.86
N GLY A 15 -0.57 9.79 -0.75
CA GLY A 15 -1.34 10.70 0.08
C GLY A 15 -0.45 11.65 0.89
N ALA A 16 -1.04 12.77 1.34
CA ALA A 16 -0.36 13.80 2.11
C ALA A 16 0.34 13.22 3.36
N PHE A 17 1.47 13.79 3.74
CA PHE A 17 2.31 13.39 4.89
C PHE A 17 2.76 11.93 4.87
N SER A 18 2.85 11.29 3.70
CA SER A 18 3.39 9.94 3.54
C SER A 18 4.82 9.97 3.03
N PHE A 19 5.68 9.13 3.62
CA PHE A 19 7.12 9.10 3.38
C PHE A 19 7.61 7.69 3.04
N PRO A 20 7.35 7.21 1.80
CA PRO A 20 7.96 5.96 1.35
C PRO A 20 9.44 6.16 1.04
N THR A 21 10.31 5.36 1.67
CA THR A 21 11.76 5.39 1.43
C THR A 21 12.22 4.29 0.48
N CYS A 22 11.30 3.56 -0.14
CA CYS A 22 11.57 2.48 -1.06
C CYS A 22 10.99 2.75 -2.46
N HIS A 23 11.55 2.09 -3.47
CA HIS A 23 11.06 2.13 -4.84
C HIS A 23 10.10 0.97 -5.10
N PHE A 24 8.86 1.28 -5.46
CA PHE A 24 7.91 0.28 -5.92
C PHE A 24 7.96 0.12 -7.44
N THR A 25 7.93 -1.11 -7.92
CA THR A 25 7.76 -1.38 -9.35
C THR A 25 6.26 -1.35 -9.68
N GLY A 26 5.82 -0.29 -10.34
CA GLY A 26 4.43 -0.11 -10.75
C GLY A 26 3.72 1.02 -10.00
N ASN A 27 2.49 1.30 -10.44
CA ASN A 27 1.66 2.36 -9.87
C ASN A 27 0.93 1.82 -8.62
N ILE A 28 1.50 2.05 -7.44
CA ILE A 28 0.91 1.68 -6.15
C ILE A 28 0.08 2.84 -5.59
N HIS A 29 -0.99 2.53 -4.88
CA HIS A 29 -1.73 3.51 -4.09
C HIS A 29 -1.29 3.46 -2.63
N ILE A 30 -0.89 4.61 -2.08
CA ILE A 30 -0.50 4.81 -0.69
C ILE A 30 -1.38 5.94 -0.13
N GLY A 31 -2.07 5.67 0.96
CA GLY A 31 -2.89 6.65 1.67
C GLY A 31 -2.06 7.76 2.34
N ARG A 32 -2.67 8.52 3.23
CA ARG A 32 -2.07 9.63 3.97
C ARG A 32 -1.40 9.16 5.25
N PHE A 33 -0.43 9.92 5.73
CA PHE A 33 0.29 9.71 7.01
C PHE A 33 1.00 8.35 7.11
N CYS A 34 1.41 7.76 5.98
CA CYS A 34 2.09 6.47 5.96
C CYS A 34 3.59 6.62 6.16
N SER A 35 4.15 5.71 6.97
CA SER A 35 5.59 5.55 7.16
C SER A 35 6.04 4.22 6.56
N ILE A 36 6.75 4.25 5.43
CA ILE A 36 7.19 3.05 4.72
C ILE A 36 8.72 3.04 4.66
N ALA A 37 9.29 2.05 5.32
CA ALA A 37 10.73 1.90 5.44
C ALA A 37 11.39 1.40 4.14
N SER A 38 12.71 1.29 4.16
CA SER A 38 13.51 0.87 3.00
C SER A 38 13.29 -0.59 2.64
N ASN A 39 13.53 -0.91 1.36
CA ASN A 39 13.54 -2.27 0.83
C ASN A 39 12.20 -3.03 0.91
N VAL A 40 11.08 -2.30 0.96
CA VAL A 40 9.75 -2.91 0.81
C VAL A 40 9.55 -3.28 -0.65
N LYS A 41 9.14 -4.52 -0.92
CA LYS A 41 9.03 -5.09 -2.26
C LYS A 41 7.64 -5.67 -2.51
N ILE A 42 7.19 -5.63 -3.77
CA ILE A 42 6.00 -6.35 -4.21
C ILE A 42 6.47 -7.67 -4.83
N MET A 43 5.81 -8.78 -4.51
CA MET A 43 6.09 -10.08 -5.12
C MET A 43 5.96 -9.98 -6.64
N GLY A 44 6.89 -10.64 -7.35
CA GLY A 44 6.83 -10.78 -8.79
C GLY A 44 5.61 -11.55 -9.28
N GLY A 45 5.47 -11.64 -10.59
CA GLY A 45 4.39 -12.40 -11.23
C GLY A 45 4.48 -13.90 -10.93
N ASN A 46 3.33 -14.55 -10.98
CA ASN A 46 3.22 -15.99 -10.79
C ASN A 46 3.56 -16.76 -12.08
N HIS A 47 3.84 -18.04 -11.91
CA HIS A 47 3.97 -19.01 -12.99
C HIS A 47 2.81 -20.02 -12.94
N PRO A 48 2.40 -20.60 -14.08
CA PRO A 48 1.35 -21.63 -14.11
C PRO A 48 1.81 -22.89 -13.40
N LEU A 49 1.05 -23.37 -12.42
CA LEU A 49 1.37 -24.58 -11.66
C LEU A 49 0.70 -25.85 -12.24
N ASN A 50 -0.26 -25.67 -13.14
CA ASN A 50 -1.07 -26.75 -13.74
C ASN A 50 -0.67 -27.09 -15.18
N ARG A 51 0.58 -26.81 -15.56
CA ARG A 51 1.15 -27.15 -16.86
C ARG A 51 2.34 -28.12 -16.67
N PHE A 52 2.75 -28.80 -17.75
CA PHE A 52 3.89 -29.70 -17.72
C PHE A 52 5.21 -29.02 -17.30
N THR A 53 5.27 -27.69 -17.38
CA THR A 53 6.36 -26.86 -16.90
C THR A 53 5.83 -25.51 -16.39
N THR A 54 6.48 -24.95 -15.38
CA THR A 54 6.23 -23.59 -14.90
C THR A 54 6.93 -22.54 -15.77
N HIS A 55 7.76 -22.94 -16.70
CA HIS A 55 8.58 -22.05 -17.51
C HIS A 55 7.74 -21.19 -18.45
N MET A 56 8.20 -19.97 -18.68
CA MET A 56 7.50 -18.97 -19.49
C MET A 56 7.36 -19.35 -20.97
N MET A 57 8.07 -20.36 -21.45
CA MET A 57 7.95 -20.82 -22.83
C MET A 57 6.53 -21.22 -23.23
N THR A 58 5.66 -21.52 -22.27
CA THR A 58 4.28 -21.89 -22.54
C THR A 58 3.32 -20.72 -22.76
N TYR A 59 3.77 -19.46 -22.49
CA TYR A 59 2.91 -18.26 -22.57
C TYR A 59 3.59 -16.98 -23.04
N ASN A 60 4.92 -16.92 -23.09
CA ASN A 60 5.64 -15.73 -23.53
C ASN A 60 5.94 -15.81 -25.02
N GLY A 61 5.50 -14.78 -25.78
CA GLY A 61 5.63 -14.71 -27.25
C GLY A 61 7.05 -14.76 -27.78
N GLU A 62 8.05 -14.41 -27.00
CA GLU A 62 9.45 -14.47 -27.44
C GLU A 62 9.89 -15.94 -27.73
N PHE A 63 9.27 -16.92 -27.05
CA PHE A 63 9.59 -18.34 -27.31
C PHE A 63 9.01 -18.85 -28.61
N ASP A 64 7.90 -18.33 -29.11
CA ASP A 64 7.42 -18.66 -30.48
C ASP A 64 8.32 -18.01 -31.54
N LYS A 65 8.72 -16.77 -31.34
CA LYS A 65 9.68 -16.08 -32.22
C LYS A 65 11.00 -16.84 -32.28
N PHE A 66 11.53 -17.24 -31.12
CA PHE A 66 12.77 -18.01 -31.04
C PHE A 66 12.65 -19.38 -31.74
N ALA A 67 11.53 -20.10 -31.52
CA ALA A 67 11.30 -21.38 -32.18
C ALA A 67 11.23 -21.26 -33.72
N LYS A 68 10.68 -20.15 -34.23
CA LYS A 68 10.64 -19.86 -35.66
C LYS A 68 12.02 -19.57 -36.23
N SER A 69 12.82 -18.75 -35.53
CA SER A 69 14.16 -18.34 -35.99
C SER A 69 15.19 -19.48 -35.95
N GLU A 70 15.20 -20.24 -34.84
CA GLU A 70 16.24 -21.23 -34.60
C GLU A 70 15.88 -22.64 -35.09
N PHE A 71 14.60 -23.01 -35.07
CA PHE A 71 14.17 -24.37 -35.37
C PHE A 71 13.21 -24.45 -36.57
N GLU A 72 12.87 -23.31 -37.18
CA GLU A 72 11.91 -23.22 -38.29
C GLU A 72 10.54 -23.82 -37.93
N ARG A 73 10.13 -23.72 -36.67
CA ARG A 73 8.90 -24.29 -36.12
C ARG A 73 8.08 -23.26 -35.37
N SER A 74 6.76 -23.34 -35.49
CA SER A 74 5.83 -22.57 -34.65
C SER A 74 5.67 -23.24 -33.28
N TRP A 75 5.60 -22.42 -32.22
CA TRP A 75 5.34 -22.86 -30.86
C TRP A 75 4.03 -22.27 -30.37
N THR A 76 3.04 -23.13 -30.12
CA THR A 76 1.71 -22.69 -29.68
C THR A 76 1.76 -22.26 -28.22
N LEU A 77 1.30 -21.03 -27.95
CA LEU A 77 1.28 -20.45 -26.62
C LEU A 77 -0.13 -20.55 -26.02
N LYS A 78 -0.20 -20.83 -24.72
CA LYS A 78 -1.43 -20.74 -23.95
C LYS A 78 -1.34 -19.49 -23.04
N PRO A 79 -2.22 -18.50 -23.20
CA PRO A 79 -2.18 -17.26 -22.39
C PRO A 79 -2.14 -17.55 -20.89
N PHE A 80 -1.40 -16.71 -20.17
CA PHE A 80 -1.31 -16.73 -18.70
C PHE A 80 -1.06 -15.32 -18.18
N ILE A 81 -1.82 -14.92 -17.16
CA ILE A 81 -1.64 -13.61 -16.50
C ILE A 81 -0.49 -13.73 -15.50
N THR A 82 0.61 -13.04 -15.78
CA THR A 82 1.83 -13.09 -14.98
C THR A 82 1.95 -11.98 -13.95
N LYS A 83 1.21 -10.86 -14.14
CA LYS A 83 1.30 -9.69 -13.27
C LYS A 83 0.09 -9.63 -12.36
N PRO A 84 0.25 -9.80 -11.05
CA PRO A 84 -0.82 -9.49 -10.10
C PRO A 84 -1.10 -7.97 -10.09
N GLU A 85 -2.28 -7.58 -9.64
CA GLU A 85 -2.58 -6.19 -9.32
C GLU A 85 -1.63 -5.67 -8.22
N ASN A 86 -1.40 -4.36 -8.17
CA ASN A 86 -0.61 -3.78 -7.11
C ASN A 86 -1.38 -3.80 -5.78
N PRO A 87 -0.69 -3.87 -4.64
CA PRO A 87 -1.34 -3.72 -3.35
C PRO A 87 -1.89 -2.29 -3.19
N ILE A 88 -2.95 -2.17 -2.38
CA ILE A 88 -3.52 -0.90 -1.95
C ILE A 88 -3.13 -0.69 -0.49
N ILE A 89 -2.48 0.42 -0.17
CA ILE A 89 -2.07 0.78 1.19
C ILE A 89 -2.98 1.90 1.66
N GLY A 90 -3.67 1.68 2.77
CA GLY A 90 -4.55 2.64 3.42
C GLY A 90 -3.81 3.81 4.06
N ASN A 91 -4.47 4.52 4.97
CA ASN A 91 -3.93 5.68 5.69
C ASN A 91 -3.28 5.25 7.02
N ASP A 92 -2.36 6.04 7.56
CA ASP A 92 -1.69 5.78 8.85
C ASP A 92 -1.04 4.38 8.93
N VAL A 93 -0.54 3.87 7.80
CA VAL A 93 0.09 2.56 7.73
C VAL A 93 1.59 2.68 8.00
N TRP A 94 2.10 1.82 8.90
CA TRP A 94 3.53 1.66 9.10
C TRP A 94 4.02 0.32 8.54
N ILE A 95 4.97 0.37 7.62
CA ILE A 95 5.64 -0.81 7.05
C ILE A 95 7.12 -0.77 7.40
N GLY A 96 7.58 -1.79 8.12
CA GLY A 96 8.98 -1.96 8.50
C GLY A 96 9.89 -2.32 7.32
N ASN A 97 11.19 -2.39 7.57
CA ASN A 97 12.20 -2.70 6.56
C ASN A 97 12.06 -4.13 6.03
N ASP A 98 12.48 -4.34 4.78
CA ASP A 98 12.60 -5.67 4.15
C ASP A 98 11.28 -6.47 4.07
N VAL A 99 10.14 -5.77 4.03
CA VAL A 99 8.83 -6.38 3.90
C VAL A 99 8.57 -6.78 2.44
N VAL A 100 7.97 -7.95 2.24
CA VAL A 100 7.51 -8.42 0.93
C VAL A 100 5.97 -8.47 0.93
N LEU A 101 5.35 -7.73 0.02
CA LEU A 101 3.89 -7.67 -0.15
C LEU A 101 3.46 -8.49 -1.35
N LYS A 102 2.48 -9.36 -1.19
CA LYS A 102 1.80 -9.99 -2.33
C LYS A 102 1.04 -8.93 -3.11
N GLY A 103 1.01 -9.04 -4.43
CA GLY A 103 0.19 -8.18 -5.27
C GLY A 103 -1.31 -8.42 -5.09
N GLY A 104 -2.12 -7.38 -5.27
CA GLY A 104 -3.58 -7.43 -5.19
C GLY A 104 -4.14 -7.51 -3.77
N ILE A 105 -3.33 -7.32 -2.72
CA ILE A 105 -3.80 -7.27 -1.33
C ILE A 105 -4.12 -5.84 -0.90
N ALA A 106 -5.01 -5.72 0.09
CA ALA A 106 -5.31 -4.48 0.77
C ALA A 106 -4.65 -4.45 2.16
N ILE A 107 -3.99 -3.34 2.48
CA ILE A 107 -3.47 -3.04 3.81
C ILE A 107 -4.37 -1.97 4.40
N GLY A 108 -5.12 -2.31 5.43
CA GLY A 108 -6.12 -1.44 6.05
C GLY A 108 -5.51 -0.24 6.79
N ASP A 109 -6.32 0.80 6.99
CA ASP A 109 -5.93 2.01 7.70
C ASP A 109 -5.36 1.69 9.09
N GLY A 110 -4.31 2.38 9.49
CA GLY A 110 -3.69 2.21 10.79
C GLY A 110 -2.93 0.88 11.00
N ALA A 111 -2.80 0.04 9.97
CA ALA A 111 -2.11 -1.24 10.08
C ALA A 111 -0.60 -1.07 10.26
N VAL A 112 0.00 -2.05 10.93
CA VAL A 112 1.47 -2.12 11.14
C VAL A 112 1.98 -3.45 10.61
N ILE A 113 2.99 -3.40 9.75
CA ILE A 113 3.69 -4.57 9.23
C ILE A 113 5.11 -4.57 9.77
N ALA A 114 5.41 -5.57 10.60
CA ALA A 114 6.74 -5.70 11.19
C ALA A 114 7.80 -5.98 10.12
N ALA A 115 9.02 -5.54 10.37
CA ALA A 115 10.16 -5.76 9.48
C ALA A 115 10.35 -7.26 9.14
N ASN A 116 10.91 -7.56 7.96
CA ASN A 116 11.16 -8.91 7.45
C ASN A 116 9.90 -9.80 7.30
N SER A 117 8.71 -9.20 7.21
CA SER A 117 7.47 -9.95 7.04
C SER A 117 7.16 -10.22 5.57
N VAL A 118 6.49 -11.35 5.29
CA VAL A 118 5.96 -11.71 3.97
C VAL A 118 4.44 -11.72 4.03
N VAL A 119 3.81 -10.65 3.55
CA VAL A 119 2.35 -10.45 3.62
C VAL A 119 1.70 -11.06 2.39
N THR A 120 0.88 -12.10 2.59
CA THR A 120 0.25 -12.88 1.51
C THR A 120 -1.28 -12.74 1.46
N LYS A 121 -1.88 -12.03 2.41
CA LYS A 121 -3.33 -11.80 2.53
C LYS A 121 -3.57 -10.36 2.93
N ASP A 122 -4.81 -9.92 2.77
CA ASP A 122 -5.26 -8.61 3.26
C ASP A 122 -4.96 -8.47 4.76
N VAL A 123 -4.61 -7.24 5.15
CA VAL A 123 -4.34 -6.87 6.54
C VAL A 123 -5.49 -5.99 7.01
N PRO A 124 -6.23 -6.40 8.06
CA PRO A 124 -7.32 -5.61 8.60
C PRO A 124 -6.85 -4.25 9.14
N PRO A 125 -7.74 -3.25 9.20
CA PRO A 125 -7.42 -1.96 9.80
C PRO A 125 -6.89 -2.13 11.24
N TYR A 126 -5.89 -1.35 11.60
CA TYR A 126 -5.24 -1.32 12.91
C TYR A 126 -4.65 -2.67 13.39
N ALA A 127 -4.55 -3.65 12.50
CA ALA A 127 -3.86 -4.90 12.83
C ALA A 127 -2.35 -4.73 12.80
N ILE A 128 -1.66 -5.38 13.73
CA ILE A 128 -0.20 -5.56 13.73
C ILE A 128 0.08 -6.96 13.23
N VAL A 129 0.79 -7.08 12.12
CA VAL A 129 1.14 -8.36 11.51
C VAL A 129 2.64 -8.57 11.46
N ALA A 130 3.08 -9.82 11.60
CA ALA A 130 4.50 -10.19 11.52
C ALA A 130 4.69 -11.63 11.01
N GLY A 131 5.86 -11.93 10.48
CA GLY A 131 6.34 -13.27 10.13
C GLY A 131 6.25 -13.66 8.67
N VAL A 132 6.61 -14.91 8.37
CA VAL A 132 6.65 -15.51 7.03
C VAL A 132 5.91 -16.86 7.06
N PRO A 133 4.68 -16.93 6.53
CA PRO A 133 3.83 -15.82 6.11
C PRO A 133 3.36 -14.95 7.29
N ALA A 134 3.10 -13.67 7.05
CA ALA A 134 2.65 -12.75 8.08
C ALA A 134 1.29 -13.18 8.65
N LYS A 135 1.16 -13.08 9.96
CA LYS A 135 -0.07 -13.35 10.72
C LYS A 135 -0.37 -12.18 11.65
N ILE A 136 -1.62 -12.00 11.98
CA ILE A 136 -2.04 -11.01 12.98
C ILE A 136 -1.46 -11.42 14.34
N ILE A 137 -0.69 -10.53 14.94
CA ILE A 137 -0.15 -10.68 16.29
C ILE A 137 -1.15 -10.13 17.31
N ARG A 138 -1.66 -8.92 17.04
CA ARG A 138 -2.69 -8.22 17.81
C ARG A 138 -3.23 -7.04 17.02
N PHE A 139 -4.23 -6.40 17.54
CA PHE A 139 -4.64 -5.07 17.07
C PHE A 139 -3.98 -3.97 17.92
N ARG A 140 -3.89 -2.76 17.37
CA ARG A 140 -3.37 -1.59 18.09
C ARG A 140 -4.29 -1.21 19.26
N PHE A 141 -5.59 -1.31 19.03
CA PHE A 141 -6.66 -0.89 19.94
C PHE A 141 -7.78 -1.91 19.98
N ASP A 142 -8.70 -1.75 20.93
CA ASP A 142 -9.93 -2.51 21.01
C ASP A 142 -10.89 -2.17 19.85
N SER A 143 -11.80 -3.09 19.52
CA SER A 143 -12.69 -2.96 18.36
C SER A 143 -13.50 -1.66 18.36
N ASN A 144 -14.04 -1.24 19.52
CA ASN A 144 -14.83 -0.01 19.64
C ASN A 144 -14.02 1.25 19.27
N VAL A 145 -12.76 1.29 19.69
CA VAL A 145 -11.83 2.39 19.35
C VAL A 145 -11.50 2.37 17.87
N ILE A 146 -11.27 1.16 17.30
CA ILE A 146 -11.01 1.01 15.87
C ILE A 146 -12.18 1.51 15.04
N ASP A 147 -13.41 1.12 15.40
CA ASP A 147 -14.63 1.54 14.70
C ASP A 147 -14.78 3.07 14.73
N GLU A 148 -14.52 3.71 15.87
CA GLU A 148 -14.54 5.16 16.00
C GLU A 148 -13.46 5.83 15.15
N LEU A 149 -12.23 5.35 15.16
CA LEU A 149 -11.15 5.89 14.35
C LEU A 149 -11.43 5.79 12.84
N LEU A 150 -12.01 4.67 12.40
CA LEU A 150 -12.44 4.47 11.02
C LEU A 150 -13.62 5.39 10.64
N ARG A 151 -14.48 5.73 11.58
CA ARG A 151 -15.57 6.70 11.38
C ARG A 151 -15.04 8.14 11.33
N ILE A 152 -14.16 8.51 12.25
CA ILE A 152 -13.56 9.84 12.37
C ILE A 152 -12.69 10.16 11.15
N LYS A 153 -11.90 9.21 10.66
CA LYS A 153 -10.94 9.39 9.56
C LYS A 153 -10.04 10.59 9.78
N TRP A 154 -9.39 10.65 10.93
CA TRP A 154 -8.60 11.77 11.40
C TRP A 154 -7.56 12.27 10.37
N TRP A 155 -7.07 11.42 9.49
CA TRP A 155 -6.16 11.77 8.39
C TRP A 155 -6.76 12.68 7.31
N ASN A 156 -8.06 12.99 7.39
CA ASN A 156 -8.70 13.98 6.52
C ASN A 156 -8.58 15.41 7.06
N TYR A 157 -8.17 15.59 8.31
CA TYR A 157 -8.06 16.89 8.95
C TYR A 157 -6.62 17.41 8.92
N ASN A 158 -6.46 18.74 9.09
CA ASN A 158 -5.13 19.30 9.27
C ASN A 158 -4.56 18.83 10.62
N TYR A 159 -3.34 18.30 10.61
CA TYR A 159 -2.72 17.78 11.83
C TYR A 159 -2.55 18.83 12.93
N SER A 160 -2.45 20.14 12.58
CA SER A 160 -2.35 21.23 13.56
C SER A 160 -3.65 21.53 14.28
N ASP A 161 -4.77 21.05 13.77
CA ASP A 161 -6.11 21.25 14.36
C ASP A 161 -6.55 20.03 15.18
N LEU A 162 -5.76 18.95 15.18
CA LEU A 162 -6.01 17.74 15.96
C LEU A 162 -5.88 18.04 17.48
N PRO A 163 -6.44 17.15 18.34
CA PRO A 163 -6.32 17.28 19.79
C PRO A 163 -4.89 17.44 20.30
N ASP A 164 -4.75 18.01 21.49
CA ASP A 164 -3.46 18.32 22.10
C ASP A 164 -2.50 17.12 22.08
N ASN A 165 -1.37 17.30 21.41
CA ASN A 165 -0.34 16.28 21.24
C ASN A 165 0.34 15.85 22.56
N ASN A 166 0.22 16.62 23.65
CA ASN A 166 0.72 16.20 24.95
C ASN A 166 -0.04 15.00 25.54
N LYS A 167 -1.17 14.63 24.93
CA LYS A 167 -1.99 13.47 25.28
C LYS A 167 -2.13 12.47 24.14
N CYS A 168 -1.17 12.44 23.21
CA CYS A 168 -1.23 11.59 22.02
C CYS A 168 -1.19 10.08 22.33
N ASP A 169 -0.78 9.68 23.53
CA ASP A 169 -0.76 8.31 24.03
C ASP A 169 -2.10 7.87 24.69
N ASP A 170 -3.03 8.81 24.94
CA ASP A 170 -4.38 8.50 25.41
C ASP A 170 -5.38 8.47 24.23
N ILE A 171 -5.59 7.27 23.70
CA ILE A 171 -6.47 7.08 22.54
C ILE A 171 -7.92 7.40 22.83
N ASN A 172 -8.39 7.19 24.06
CA ASN A 172 -9.77 7.49 24.45
C ASN A 172 -9.98 9.00 24.49
N TYR A 173 -9.04 9.75 25.08
CA TYR A 173 -9.06 11.20 25.03
C TYR A 173 -9.07 11.71 23.57
N PHE A 174 -8.23 11.13 22.71
CA PHE A 174 -8.19 11.54 21.31
C PHE A 174 -9.55 11.34 20.62
N VAL A 175 -10.18 10.18 20.80
CA VAL A 175 -11.50 9.87 20.19
C VAL A 175 -12.58 10.80 20.73
N GLU A 176 -12.65 11.02 22.04
CA GLU A 176 -13.62 11.90 22.68
C GLU A 176 -13.48 13.35 22.18
N GLU A 177 -12.25 13.86 22.15
CA GLU A 177 -11.97 15.22 21.76
C GLU A 177 -12.22 15.45 20.25
N MET A 178 -11.85 14.52 19.40
CA MET A 178 -12.17 14.56 17.96
C MET A 178 -13.70 14.63 17.76
N ASN A 179 -14.45 13.78 18.45
CA ASN A 179 -15.91 13.79 18.40
C ASN A 179 -16.49 15.16 18.83
N ARG A 180 -15.92 15.75 19.88
CA ARG A 180 -16.31 17.07 20.36
C ARG A 180 -16.03 18.17 19.33
N LEU A 181 -14.83 18.14 18.74
CA LEU A 181 -14.42 19.13 17.72
C LEU A 181 -15.30 19.06 16.47
N ILE A 182 -15.56 17.84 15.98
CA ILE A 182 -16.42 17.61 14.81
C ILE A 182 -17.85 18.06 15.09
N SER A 183 -18.42 17.66 16.24
CA SER A 183 -19.82 18.00 16.61
C SER A 183 -20.05 19.50 16.74
N ASN A 184 -19.05 20.23 17.21
CA ASN A 184 -19.12 21.68 17.40
C ASN A 184 -18.73 22.48 16.14
N GLY A 185 -18.34 21.80 15.06
CA GLY A 185 -17.88 22.46 13.82
C GLY A 185 -16.53 23.19 13.98
N ASN A 186 -15.75 22.84 15.01
CA ASN A 186 -14.47 23.48 15.33
C ASN A 186 -13.30 22.88 14.54
N ILE A 187 -13.53 21.84 13.76
CA ILE A 187 -12.55 21.22 12.85
C ILE A 187 -13.23 20.92 11.52
N GLN A 188 -12.50 21.14 10.42
CA GLN A 188 -13.00 20.88 9.07
C GLN A 188 -12.04 19.97 8.31
N GLU A 189 -12.59 19.12 7.44
CA GLU A 189 -11.77 18.30 6.55
C GLU A 189 -10.95 19.18 5.60
N MET A 190 -9.72 18.80 5.39
CA MET A 190 -8.79 19.52 4.53
C MET A 190 -8.89 19.01 3.08
N ASP A 191 -9.04 19.92 2.14
CA ASP A 191 -8.95 19.62 0.71
C ASP A 191 -7.48 19.70 0.27
N TYR A 192 -6.78 18.55 0.35
CA TYR A 192 -5.39 18.45 -0.07
C TYR A 192 -5.25 18.58 -1.58
N LYS A 193 -4.37 19.47 -2.04
CA LYS A 193 -4.07 19.61 -3.47
C LYS A 193 -3.52 18.31 -4.04
N LYS A 194 -4.06 17.90 -5.17
CA LYS A 194 -3.61 16.74 -5.93
C LYS A 194 -2.79 17.18 -7.13
N PHE A 195 -1.65 16.57 -7.32
CA PHE A 195 -0.78 16.80 -8.47
C PHE A 195 -0.82 15.57 -9.38
N ASN A 196 -1.21 15.77 -10.64
CA ASN A 196 -1.11 14.74 -11.65
C ASN A 196 0.24 14.88 -12.38
N LEU A 197 1.23 14.14 -11.93
CA LEU A 197 2.58 14.20 -12.50
C LEU A 197 2.60 13.83 -13.98
N SER A 198 1.71 12.94 -14.43
CA SER A 198 1.61 12.56 -15.85
C SER A 198 1.17 13.74 -16.73
N GLU A 199 0.38 14.66 -16.22
CA GLU A 199 0.00 15.90 -16.92
C GLU A 199 1.15 16.89 -16.89
N ILE A 200 1.77 17.11 -15.73
CA ILE A 200 2.89 18.03 -15.56
C ILE A 200 4.07 17.67 -16.50
N PHE A 201 4.41 16.38 -16.60
CA PHE A 201 5.51 15.91 -17.46
C PHE A 201 5.14 15.76 -18.94
N ARG A 202 3.86 15.90 -19.31
CA ARG A 202 3.44 15.90 -20.71
C ARG A 202 3.70 17.24 -21.39
N ASP A 203 3.74 18.32 -20.59
CA ASP A 203 3.89 19.70 -21.02
C ASP A 203 5.36 20.19 -20.97
N LEU A 204 6.30 19.30 -20.61
CA LEU A 204 7.75 19.51 -20.63
C LEU A 204 8.42 18.84 -21.84
#